data_dfef097fa8f90de3eeeac241b0b55b7d
#
_entry.id   dfef097fa8f90de3eeeac241b0b55b7d
#
_cell.length_a   1.000
_cell.length_b   1.000
_cell.length_c   1.000
_cell.angle_alpha   90.00
_cell.angle_beta   90.00
_cell.angle_gamma   90.00
#
_symmetry.space_group_name_H-M   'P 1'
#
loop_
_entity.id
_entity.type
_entity.pdbx_description
1 polymer ?
#
loop_
_entity_poly.entity_id
_entity_poly.type
_entity_poly.pdbx_seq_one_letter_code
_entity_poly.pdbx_strand_id
1 'polypeptide(L)'
;LGSIGVEGCSGFKVFSGGRRGFLHTVCSVPLVAGSAAPIQGAVQKTVPQPVLPEVGRKVGDCAGDGRRMAARLTSFVGWPAKSALAPGGRILTLKVMQFAPQQDEALKAVSQWLKGGRSQLFRLFGYAGTGKTTLARHFAENVDGEVVFAAFTGKAAQVLRSKGATNAKTIHSLIYRPRGEEEVEDEETGKTSIAPMFAINRQSPVAKAALIIVDECSMVDEALGKDLMSFGTPILVLGDPGQLPPVSGGGYFTNHEPDFLLTDIHRQARDNPIIQLAMQVREGKEIMHGDYGTAQVISKGQVTQPLVLEADQVLVGTNRTRRRYNQRLRELKGFTSEYPQSGDKLVCLRNDPAKGLLNGSLWQVMSSSKETVKPGINLMIRPEDDDMDRGAAKIKLLKAAFEDVEGEIPWSTRKRYDEFDYGYALTVHKAQGSQWNNVVLFDESWAFRDTRERWLYTAITRAAERLTIVR
;
A
#
# COMPACT_ATOMS: atom_id res chain seq x y z
N LEU A 1 -12.43 57.85 -18.03
CA LEU A 1 -12.07 58.53 -19.27
C LEU A 1 -11.08 57.68 -20.07
N GLY A 2 -11.51 57.29 -21.31
CA GLY A 2 -10.70 56.65 -22.36
C GLY A 2 -10.81 55.11 -22.38
N SER A 3 -11.76 54.49 -22.93
CA SER A 3 -12.33 54.15 -24.25
C SER A 3 -11.31 54.01 -25.37
N ILE A 4 -11.38 52.86 -26.08
CA ILE A 4 -11.06 52.47 -27.47
C ILE A 4 -10.56 51.01 -27.39
N GLY A 5 -11.06 50.01 -28.13
CA GLY A 5 -12.05 49.92 -29.19
C GLY A 5 -12.15 48.44 -29.61
N VAL A 6 -13.28 48.11 -30.03
CA VAL A 6 -13.81 46.81 -30.52
C VAL A 6 -13.36 46.52 -31.95
N GLU A 7 -13.20 45.24 -32.30
CA GLU A 7 -13.54 44.64 -33.61
C GLU A 7 -12.96 43.23 -33.61
N GLY A 8 -13.64 42.10 -33.94
CA GLY A 8 -14.89 41.89 -34.61
C GLY A 8 -14.79 40.54 -35.34
N CYS A 9 -15.94 39.90 -35.53
CA CYS A 9 -16.23 38.79 -36.45
C CYS A 9 -16.06 37.35 -35.89
N SER A 10 -17.10 36.70 -35.46
CA SER A 10 -18.28 36.07 -36.14
C SER A 10 -17.96 34.76 -36.87
N GLY A 11 -18.67 33.72 -36.50
CA GLY A 11 -18.76 32.48 -37.25
C GLY A 11 -19.40 31.28 -36.49
N PHE A 12 -20.70 31.41 -36.14
CA PHE A 12 -21.54 30.25 -35.78
C PHE A 12 -21.81 29.42 -37.04
N LYS A 13 -21.66 28.10 -36.97
CA LYS A 13 -22.48 27.16 -37.76
C LYS A 13 -22.81 25.94 -36.92
N VAL A 14 -24.08 25.86 -36.57
CA VAL A 14 -24.83 24.68 -36.13
C VAL A 14 -25.06 23.78 -37.35
N PHE A 15 -24.82 22.49 -37.24
CA PHE A 15 -25.47 21.48 -38.07
C PHE A 15 -25.83 20.25 -37.21
N SER A 16 -27.11 19.98 -37.20
CA SER A 16 -27.79 18.82 -36.68
C SER A 16 -27.77 17.67 -37.69
N GLY A 17 -27.72 16.42 -37.19
CA GLY A 17 -28.46 15.34 -37.85
C GLY A 17 -27.64 14.15 -38.33
N GLY A 18 -27.92 12.95 -37.81
CA GLY A 18 -28.10 11.75 -38.62
C GLY A 18 -27.09 10.63 -38.52
N ARG A 19 -27.38 9.67 -37.71
CA ARG A 19 -27.29 8.18 -37.87
C ARG A 19 -26.32 7.54 -38.87
N ARG A 20 -25.56 6.55 -38.33
CA ARG A 20 -25.12 5.26 -38.92
C ARG A 20 -23.95 5.26 -39.90
N GLY A 21 -22.97 4.40 -39.61
CA GLY A 21 -22.09 3.78 -40.61
C GLY A 21 -20.70 3.38 -40.08
N PHE A 22 -20.50 2.10 -39.91
CA PHE A 22 -19.20 1.44 -39.78
C PHE A 22 -18.25 1.81 -40.92
N LEU A 23 -16.99 2.10 -40.64
CA LEU A 23 -15.92 1.99 -41.63
C LEU A 23 -14.59 1.60 -40.93
N HIS A 24 -14.19 0.38 -41.24
CA HIS A 24 -12.82 -0.09 -41.02
C HIS A 24 -11.86 0.70 -41.93
N THR A 25 -10.81 1.26 -41.38
CA THR A 25 -9.69 1.75 -42.20
C THR A 25 -8.45 0.91 -41.86
N VAL A 26 -8.07 0.06 -42.81
CA VAL A 26 -6.83 -0.67 -42.86
C VAL A 26 -5.75 0.28 -43.41
N CYS A 27 -4.72 0.61 -42.67
CA CYS A 27 -3.53 1.28 -43.19
C CYS A 27 -2.47 0.26 -43.52
N SER A 28 -2.21 0.11 -44.84
CA SER A 28 -1.10 -0.66 -45.40
C SER A 28 0.17 0.20 -45.44
N VAL A 29 1.28 -0.30 -44.95
CA VAL A 29 2.63 0.29 -45.08
C VAL A 29 3.36 -0.45 -46.20
N PRO A 30 4.02 0.23 -47.16
CA PRO A 30 4.72 -0.43 -48.25
C PRO A 30 6.12 -0.94 -47.82
N LEU A 31 6.40 -2.18 -48.22
CA LEU A 31 7.74 -2.78 -48.25
C LEU A 31 8.63 -2.11 -49.31
N VAL A 32 9.80 -1.65 -48.90
CA VAL A 32 10.88 -1.31 -49.84
C VAL A 32 11.93 -2.40 -49.75
N ALA A 33 12.11 -3.10 -50.86
CA ALA A 33 13.17 -4.07 -51.09
C ALA A 33 14.47 -3.34 -51.46
N GLY A 34 15.57 -3.70 -50.79
CA GLY A 34 16.94 -3.28 -51.14
C GLY A 34 17.89 -4.46 -51.06
N SER A 35 18.52 -4.69 -52.18
CA SER A 35 19.32 -5.82 -52.64
C SER A 35 20.56 -6.17 -51.81
N ALA A 36 20.86 -7.45 -51.79
CA ALA A 36 22.04 -8.09 -51.23
C ALA A 36 23.28 -7.96 -52.16
N ALA A 37 24.47 -7.92 -51.56
CA ALA A 37 25.70 -8.45 -52.15
C ALA A 37 26.64 -8.97 -51.03
N PRO A 38 27.39 -10.06 -51.25
CA PRO A 38 28.08 -10.80 -50.21
C PRO A 38 29.56 -10.38 -50.07
N ILE A 39 30.07 -10.43 -48.82
CA ILE A 39 31.52 -10.41 -48.58
C ILE A 39 31.89 -11.68 -47.82
N GLN A 40 32.69 -12.54 -48.49
CA GLN A 40 33.43 -13.67 -47.97
C GLN A 40 34.63 -13.17 -47.13
N GLY A 41 34.96 -13.88 -46.06
CA GLY A 41 36.19 -13.68 -45.32
C GLY A 41 36.22 -14.50 -44.03
N ALA A 42 36.57 -15.75 -44.12
CA ALA A 42 36.79 -16.66 -43.00
C ALA A 42 38.11 -16.37 -42.29
N VAL A 43 38.07 -16.26 -40.95
CA VAL A 43 39.22 -16.57 -40.09
C VAL A 43 38.69 -17.32 -38.85
N GLN A 44 38.95 -18.64 -38.84
CA GLN A 44 38.78 -19.48 -37.66
C GLN A 44 39.86 -19.14 -36.63
N LYS A 45 39.46 -18.75 -35.44
CA LYS A 45 40.32 -18.81 -34.24
C LYS A 45 39.69 -19.80 -33.25
N THR A 46 40.35 -20.93 -33.14
CA THR A 46 40.14 -21.96 -32.12
C THR A 46 40.41 -21.39 -30.72
N VAL A 47 39.43 -21.55 -29.84
CA VAL A 47 39.55 -21.27 -28.40
C VAL A 47 39.70 -22.63 -27.70
N PRO A 48 40.70 -22.82 -26.81
CA PRO A 48 40.88 -24.08 -26.10
C PRO A 48 39.84 -24.24 -24.99
N GLN A 49 39.31 -25.46 -24.86
CA GLN A 49 38.44 -25.87 -23.75
C GLN A 49 39.24 -26.03 -22.46
N PRO A 50 38.70 -25.65 -21.31
CA PRO A 50 39.30 -25.97 -20.01
C PRO A 50 38.99 -27.42 -19.61
N VAL A 51 40.06 -28.11 -19.20
CA VAL A 51 40.08 -29.45 -18.62
C VAL A 51 39.39 -29.43 -17.25
N LEU A 52 38.37 -30.27 -17.07
CA LEU A 52 37.74 -30.51 -15.77
C LEU A 52 38.55 -31.56 -14.98
N PRO A 53 38.81 -31.38 -13.68
CA PRO A 53 39.36 -32.45 -12.86
C PRO A 53 38.26 -33.45 -12.47
N GLU A 54 38.50 -34.71 -12.66
CA GLU A 54 37.71 -35.83 -12.12
C GLU A 54 37.77 -35.81 -10.59
N VAL A 55 36.59 -35.67 -9.95
CA VAL A 55 36.42 -35.95 -8.54
C VAL A 55 35.48 -37.14 -8.39
N GLY A 56 36.03 -38.19 -7.82
CA GLY A 56 35.40 -39.49 -7.62
C GLY A 56 34.08 -39.43 -6.87
N ARG A 57 33.07 -40.06 -7.43
CA ARG A 57 31.77 -40.31 -6.79
C ARG A 57 31.93 -41.34 -5.67
N LYS A 58 31.65 -40.92 -4.44
CA LYS A 58 31.05 -41.81 -3.43
C LYS A 58 29.58 -41.57 -3.40
N VAL A 59 28.83 -42.53 -3.87
CA VAL A 59 27.37 -42.61 -3.73
C VAL A 59 27.11 -42.99 -2.27
N GLY A 60 26.64 -42.02 -1.50
CA GLY A 60 26.09 -42.25 -0.16
C GLY A 60 24.58 -42.12 -0.25
N ASP A 61 23.87 -43.19 0.12
CA ASP A 61 22.43 -43.29 0.17
C ASP A 61 21.80 -42.17 1.01
N CYS A 62 21.13 -41.22 0.39
CA CYS A 62 20.20 -40.27 1.01
C CYS A 62 18.75 -40.71 0.79
N ALA A 63 18.42 -41.94 1.21
CA ALA A 63 17.05 -42.43 1.23
C ALA A 63 16.49 -42.46 2.66
N GLY A 64 16.47 -41.32 3.35
CA GLY A 64 16.03 -41.27 4.76
C GLY A 64 15.10 -40.13 5.18
N ASP A 65 15.03 -39.04 4.42
CA ASP A 65 14.42 -37.81 4.93
C ASP A 65 13.02 -37.47 4.37
N GLY A 66 12.60 -38.09 3.30
CA GLY A 66 11.28 -37.87 2.70
C GLY A 66 10.10 -38.41 3.53
N ARG A 67 10.31 -39.35 4.45
CA ARG A 67 9.22 -39.90 5.26
C ARG A 67 8.97 -39.18 6.56
N ARG A 68 9.90 -38.38 7.07
CA ARG A 68 9.71 -37.54 8.26
C ARG A 68 9.00 -36.22 7.95
N MET A 69 9.14 -35.67 6.74
CA MET A 69 8.37 -34.49 6.30
C MET A 69 6.90 -34.81 6.07
N ALA A 70 6.59 -35.97 5.50
CA ALA A 70 5.20 -36.36 5.24
C ALA A 70 4.39 -36.63 6.51
N ALA A 71 5.02 -37.05 7.62
CA ALA A 71 4.31 -37.42 8.85
C ALA A 71 3.88 -36.23 9.72
N ARG A 72 4.49 -35.06 9.57
CA ARG A 72 4.09 -33.84 10.32
C ARG A 72 2.98 -33.02 9.69
N LEU A 73 2.74 -33.19 8.40
CA LEU A 73 1.74 -32.43 7.65
C LEU A 73 0.37 -33.13 7.52
N THR A 74 0.25 -34.37 7.98
CA THR A 74 -1.03 -35.14 7.93
C THR A 74 -1.98 -34.84 9.08
N SER A 75 -1.60 -33.99 10.05
CA SER A 75 -2.44 -33.66 11.22
C SER A 75 -3.28 -32.38 11.07
N PHE A 76 -3.49 -31.87 9.84
CA PHE A 76 -4.29 -30.65 9.60
C PHE A 76 -5.81 -30.86 9.70
N VAL A 77 -6.27 -32.10 9.87
CA VAL A 77 -7.69 -32.40 10.04
C VAL A 77 -7.85 -33.12 11.39
N GLY A 78 -8.28 -32.37 12.40
CA GLY A 78 -8.62 -32.89 13.71
C GLY A 78 -7.52 -32.75 14.75
N TRP A 79 -7.37 -31.58 15.32
CA TRP A 79 -6.45 -31.33 16.43
C TRP A 79 -7.16 -31.60 17.76
N PRO A 80 -6.68 -32.56 18.60
CA PRO A 80 -7.05 -32.61 20.01
C PRO A 80 -6.35 -31.46 20.74
N ALA A 81 -7.08 -30.78 21.62
CA ALA A 81 -6.54 -29.78 22.52
C ALA A 81 -5.33 -30.32 23.28
N LYS A 82 -4.11 -29.80 23.03
CA LYS A 82 -2.95 -30.09 23.86
C LYS A 82 -3.11 -29.32 25.17
N SER A 83 -3.55 -29.98 26.21
CA SER A 83 -3.45 -29.52 27.59
C SER A 83 -1.98 -29.68 28.03
N ALA A 84 -1.24 -28.60 28.17
CA ALA A 84 0.07 -28.61 28.82
C ALA A 84 -0.14 -28.36 30.33
N LEU A 85 0.22 -29.33 31.15
CA LEU A 85 0.30 -29.17 32.62
C LEU A 85 1.51 -28.29 32.93
N ALA A 86 1.25 -27.09 33.42
CA ALA A 86 2.28 -26.27 34.00
C ALA A 86 2.69 -26.78 35.39
N PRO A 87 3.96 -26.56 35.85
CA PRO A 87 4.33 -26.93 37.22
C PRO A 87 3.49 -26.10 38.20
N GLY A 88 2.58 -26.73 38.93
CA GLY A 88 1.65 -26.06 39.85
C GLY A 88 0.17 -26.34 39.63
N GLY A 89 -0.21 -27.29 38.75
CA GLY A 89 -1.57 -27.82 38.64
C GLY A 89 -2.64 -26.88 38.04
N ARG A 90 -2.25 -25.72 37.44
CA ARG A 90 -3.17 -24.88 36.67
C ARG A 90 -3.29 -25.39 35.24
N ILE A 91 -4.50 -25.83 34.88
CA ILE A 91 -4.86 -26.13 33.50
C ILE A 91 -4.88 -24.78 32.72
N LEU A 92 -3.82 -24.52 31.94
CA LEU A 92 -3.86 -23.46 30.93
C LEU A 92 -4.76 -23.94 29.79
N THR A 93 -6.02 -23.54 29.80
CA THR A 93 -6.92 -23.71 28.66
C THR A 93 -6.38 -22.86 27.53
N LEU A 94 -5.58 -23.45 26.64
CA LEU A 94 -5.22 -22.83 25.38
C LEU A 94 -6.53 -22.58 24.64
N LYS A 95 -6.91 -21.32 24.46
CA LYS A 95 -8.07 -20.91 23.69
C LYS A 95 -7.81 -21.33 22.25
N VAL A 96 -8.31 -22.49 21.85
CA VAL A 96 -8.23 -22.93 20.45
C VAL A 96 -9.00 -21.92 19.62
N MET A 97 -8.33 -21.25 18.70
CA MET A 97 -8.97 -20.31 17.79
C MET A 97 -9.89 -21.12 16.87
N GLN A 98 -11.19 -20.89 16.97
CA GLN A 98 -12.18 -21.49 16.08
C GLN A 98 -12.34 -20.59 14.86
N PHE A 99 -12.09 -21.14 13.69
CA PHE A 99 -12.32 -20.48 12.43
C PHE A 99 -13.75 -20.73 11.92
N ALA A 100 -14.26 -19.78 11.13
CA ALA A 100 -15.50 -19.98 10.40
C ALA A 100 -15.29 -21.03 9.29
N PRO A 101 -16.33 -21.75 8.84
CA PRO A 101 -16.20 -22.79 7.80
C PRO A 101 -15.44 -22.32 6.56
N GLN A 102 -15.76 -21.14 6.04
CA GLN A 102 -15.07 -20.57 4.88
C GLN A 102 -13.58 -20.25 5.16
N GLN A 103 -13.24 -19.88 6.39
CA GLN A 103 -11.84 -19.68 6.79
C GLN A 103 -11.07 -21.01 6.86
N ASP A 104 -11.70 -22.08 7.33
CA ASP A 104 -11.11 -23.42 7.33
C ASP A 104 -10.89 -23.94 5.89
N GLU A 105 -11.83 -23.66 4.99
CA GLU A 105 -11.68 -23.97 3.55
C GLU A 105 -10.51 -23.19 2.94
N ALA A 106 -10.39 -21.90 3.25
CA ALA A 106 -9.27 -21.08 2.80
C ALA A 106 -7.92 -21.60 3.29
N LEU A 107 -7.81 -22.00 4.57
CA LEU A 107 -6.59 -22.60 5.12
C LEU A 107 -6.22 -23.89 4.41
N LYS A 108 -7.21 -24.75 4.10
CA LYS A 108 -6.99 -25.98 3.33
C LYS A 108 -6.51 -25.68 1.92
N ALA A 109 -7.13 -24.71 1.23
CA ALA A 109 -6.77 -24.32 -0.13
C ALA A 109 -5.33 -23.78 -0.19
N VAL A 110 -4.95 -22.86 0.72
CA VAL A 110 -3.59 -22.32 0.81
C VAL A 110 -2.57 -23.44 1.12
N SER A 111 -2.92 -24.38 2.03
CA SER A 111 -2.05 -25.52 2.37
C SER A 111 -1.84 -26.46 1.17
N GLN A 112 -2.90 -26.75 0.41
CA GLN A 112 -2.84 -27.57 -0.80
C GLN A 112 -2.00 -26.91 -1.88
N TRP A 113 -2.18 -25.60 -2.09
CA TRP A 113 -1.37 -24.83 -3.02
C TRP A 113 0.12 -24.88 -2.67
N LEU A 114 0.49 -24.59 -1.42
CA LEU A 114 1.89 -24.55 -0.99
C LEU A 114 2.56 -25.92 -1.13
N LYS A 115 1.85 -27.01 -0.81
CA LYS A 115 2.33 -28.39 -0.98
C LYS A 115 2.43 -28.81 -2.43
N GLY A 116 1.52 -28.32 -3.26
CA GLY A 116 1.43 -28.70 -4.69
C GLY A 116 2.52 -28.13 -5.55
N GLY A 117 3.12 -26.97 -5.19
CA GLY A 117 4.24 -26.32 -5.87
C GLY A 117 4.01 -25.97 -7.35
N ARG A 118 2.76 -25.99 -7.84
CA ARG A 118 2.43 -25.77 -9.25
C ARG A 118 2.40 -24.30 -9.67
N SER A 119 2.10 -23.42 -8.73
CA SER A 119 2.03 -21.97 -8.92
C SER A 119 2.83 -21.27 -7.85
N GLN A 120 3.60 -20.26 -8.24
CA GLN A 120 4.35 -19.43 -7.29
C GLN A 120 3.43 -18.52 -6.46
N LEU A 121 2.25 -18.18 -6.98
CA LEU A 121 1.36 -17.17 -6.41
C LEU A 121 0.03 -17.79 -6.00
N PHE A 122 -0.48 -17.40 -4.82
CA PHE A 122 -1.84 -17.66 -4.36
C PHE A 122 -2.50 -16.35 -3.90
N ARG A 123 -3.67 -16.05 -4.44
CA ARG A 123 -4.47 -14.85 -4.13
C ARG A 123 -5.58 -15.19 -3.17
N LEU A 124 -5.37 -14.90 -1.89
CA LEU A 124 -6.40 -14.99 -0.86
C LEU A 124 -7.04 -13.62 -0.66
N PHE A 125 -8.13 -13.37 -1.36
CA PHE A 125 -8.84 -12.10 -1.24
C PHE A 125 -10.01 -12.20 -0.27
N GLY A 126 -10.48 -11.06 0.18
CA GLY A 126 -11.66 -10.98 1.04
C GLY A 126 -11.94 -9.54 1.44
N TYR A 127 -13.16 -9.30 1.84
CA TYR A 127 -13.61 -7.95 2.21
C TYR A 127 -13.15 -7.56 3.62
N ALA A 128 -13.40 -6.30 4.02
CA ALA A 128 -13.16 -5.84 5.38
C ALA A 128 -13.94 -6.72 6.40
N GLY A 129 -13.28 -7.07 7.52
CA GLY A 129 -13.90 -7.90 8.56
C GLY A 129 -13.93 -9.42 8.31
N THR A 130 -13.37 -9.92 7.21
CA THR A 130 -13.30 -11.38 6.93
C THR A 130 -12.13 -12.11 7.62
N GLY A 131 -11.22 -11.36 8.26
CA GLY A 131 -10.11 -11.92 9.05
C GLY A 131 -8.88 -12.35 8.25
N LYS A 132 -8.66 -11.87 7.02
CA LYS A 132 -7.53 -12.21 6.13
C LYS A 132 -6.17 -12.26 6.85
N THR A 133 -5.80 -11.15 7.49
CA THR A 133 -4.48 -11.03 8.15
C THR A 133 -4.32 -12.00 9.32
N THR A 134 -5.41 -12.24 10.09
CA THR A 134 -5.41 -13.22 11.18
C THR A 134 -5.20 -14.64 10.64
N LEU A 135 -5.89 -14.97 9.54
CA LEU A 135 -5.79 -16.26 8.88
C LEU A 135 -4.39 -16.51 8.33
N ALA A 136 -3.82 -15.50 7.64
CA ALA A 136 -2.49 -15.58 7.08
C ALA A 136 -1.40 -15.73 8.15
N ARG A 137 -1.54 -15.06 9.30
CA ARG A 137 -0.63 -15.23 10.44
C ARG A 137 -0.73 -16.65 11.02
N HIS A 138 -1.95 -17.14 11.26
CA HIS A 138 -2.14 -18.51 11.72
C HIS A 138 -1.55 -19.53 10.74
N PHE A 139 -1.70 -19.33 9.44
CA PHE A 139 -1.08 -20.15 8.43
C PHE A 139 0.45 -20.12 8.52
N ALA A 140 1.03 -18.92 8.66
CA ALA A 140 2.48 -18.73 8.77
C ALA A 140 3.11 -19.46 9.97
N GLU A 141 2.39 -19.53 11.11
CA GLU A 141 2.84 -20.25 12.31
C GLU A 141 2.97 -21.76 12.08
N ASN A 142 2.37 -22.28 11.00
CA ASN A 142 2.34 -23.71 10.68
C ASN A 142 3.15 -24.06 9.41
N VAL A 143 3.89 -23.11 8.84
CA VAL A 143 4.79 -23.34 7.71
C VAL A 143 6.17 -23.73 8.21
N ASP A 144 6.73 -24.82 7.67
CA ASP A 144 8.12 -25.19 7.97
C ASP A 144 9.08 -24.26 7.19
N GLY A 145 9.88 -23.49 7.92
CA GLY A 145 10.85 -22.56 7.36
C GLY A 145 10.52 -21.08 7.67
N GLU A 146 11.34 -20.19 7.10
CA GLU A 146 11.18 -18.76 7.32
C GLU A 146 10.00 -18.22 6.50
N VAL A 147 9.07 -17.54 7.17
CA VAL A 147 7.98 -16.80 6.52
C VAL A 147 8.25 -15.31 6.64
N VAL A 148 8.29 -14.63 5.50
CA VAL A 148 8.52 -13.18 5.42
C VAL A 148 7.20 -12.46 5.20
N PHE A 149 6.85 -11.53 6.09
CA PHE A 149 5.71 -10.65 5.90
C PHE A 149 6.12 -9.36 5.21
N ALA A 150 5.34 -8.96 4.23
CA ALA A 150 5.58 -7.76 3.43
C ALA A 150 4.30 -6.92 3.29
N ALA A 151 4.47 -5.61 3.15
CA ALA A 151 3.40 -4.68 2.83
C ALA A 151 3.90 -3.59 1.87
N PHE A 152 2.99 -2.91 1.19
CA PHE A 152 3.37 -1.84 0.27
C PHE A 152 3.92 -0.61 1.02
N THR A 153 3.24 -0.17 2.11
CA THR A 153 3.63 1.01 2.88
C THR A 153 4.31 0.66 4.20
N GLY A 154 5.10 1.60 4.71
CA GLY A 154 5.72 1.46 6.04
C GLY A 154 4.69 1.35 7.16
N LYS A 155 3.58 2.09 7.06
CA LYS A 155 2.48 2.04 8.04
C LYS A 155 1.76 0.69 8.01
N ALA A 156 1.48 0.13 6.83
CA ALA A 156 0.89 -1.20 6.72
C ALA A 156 1.81 -2.30 7.31
N ALA A 157 3.13 -2.21 7.06
CA ALA A 157 4.09 -3.10 7.69
C ALA A 157 4.12 -2.95 9.22
N GLN A 158 3.94 -1.73 9.75
CA GLN A 158 3.82 -1.49 11.19
C GLN A 158 2.55 -2.14 11.76
N VAL A 159 1.41 -1.99 11.10
CA VAL A 159 0.14 -2.64 11.50
C VAL A 159 0.29 -4.16 11.51
N LEU A 160 1.01 -4.74 10.56
CA LEU A 160 1.32 -6.18 10.58
C LEU A 160 2.15 -6.55 11.82
N ARG A 161 3.17 -5.74 12.17
CA ARG A 161 4.00 -5.99 13.37
C ARG A 161 3.17 -5.93 14.65
N SER A 162 2.31 -4.92 14.81
CA SER A 162 1.43 -4.81 15.99
C SER A 162 0.45 -5.98 16.11
N LYS A 163 0.09 -6.60 14.98
CA LYS A 163 -0.72 -7.82 14.94
C LYS A 163 0.09 -9.12 15.11
N GLY A 164 1.39 -9.04 15.41
CA GLY A 164 2.25 -10.18 15.74
C GLY A 164 3.15 -10.70 14.59
N ALA A 165 3.14 -10.09 13.40
CA ALA A 165 4.09 -10.38 12.34
C ALA A 165 5.37 -9.53 12.53
N THR A 166 6.16 -9.84 13.55
CA THR A 166 7.29 -9.00 14.04
C THR A 166 8.36 -8.70 13.00
N ASN A 167 8.53 -9.55 11.98
CA ASN A 167 9.49 -9.39 10.90
C ASN A 167 8.93 -8.62 9.67
N ALA A 168 7.70 -8.10 9.74
CA ALA A 168 7.07 -7.42 8.61
C ALA A 168 7.83 -6.15 8.19
N LYS A 169 8.07 -6.01 6.88
CA LYS A 169 8.77 -4.89 6.23
C LYS A 169 8.03 -4.44 4.98
N THR A 170 8.45 -3.30 4.41
CA THR A 170 7.94 -2.92 3.09
C THR A 170 8.56 -3.78 2.00
N ILE A 171 7.78 -4.07 0.93
CA ILE A 171 8.29 -4.83 -0.23
C ILE A 171 9.57 -4.18 -0.75
N HIS A 172 9.61 -2.86 -0.94
CA HIS A 172 10.80 -2.13 -1.39
C HIS A 172 12.02 -2.40 -0.51
N SER A 173 11.89 -2.33 0.81
CA SER A 173 13.02 -2.56 1.73
C SER A 173 13.49 -4.01 1.75
N LEU A 174 12.63 -4.95 1.36
CA LEU A 174 12.97 -6.36 1.26
C LEU A 174 13.73 -6.69 -0.02
N ILE A 175 13.27 -6.18 -1.17
CA ILE A 175 13.77 -6.64 -2.48
C ILE A 175 14.76 -5.71 -3.14
N TYR A 176 14.91 -4.46 -2.69
CA TYR A 176 15.82 -3.50 -3.29
C TYR A 176 16.96 -3.07 -2.38
N ARG A 177 18.05 -2.66 -3.02
CA ARG A 177 19.18 -1.95 -2.41
C ARG A 177 19.48 -0.68 -3.22
N PRO A 178 19.95 0.41 -2.59
CA PRO A 178 20.41 1.59 -3.31
C PRO A 178 21.55 1.24 -4.27
N ARG A 179 21.51 1.74 -5.50
CA ARG A 179 22.57 1.55 -6.52
C ARG A 179 23.28 2.85 -6.88
N GLY A 180 22.68 3.99 -6.57
CA GLY A 180 23.16 5.31 -6.97
C GLY A 180 22.00 6.24 -7.30
N GLU A 181 22.29 7.27 -8.08
CA GLU A 181 21.31 8.25 -8.55
C GLU A 181 21.40 8.27 -10.09
N GLU A 182 20.26 8.46 -10.77
CA GLU A 182 20.15 8.57 -12.23
C GLU A 182 19.46 9.89 -12.58
N GLU A 183 19.87 10.50 -13.68
CA GLU A 183 19.14 11.61 -14.27
C GLU A 183 17.95 11.06 -15.04
N VAL A 184 16.74 11.43 -14.60
CA VAL A 184 15.48 11.07 -15.26
C VAL A 184 14.90 12.34 -15.87
N GLU A 185 14.65 12.31 -17.17
CA GLU A 185 13.93 13.35 -17.88
C GLU A 185 12.43 13.05 -17.81
N ASP A 186 11.66 14.02 -17.36
CA ASP A 186 10.21 13.95 -17.32
C ASP A 186 9.69 14.13 -18.76
N GLU A 187 9.04 13.12 -19.29
CA GLU A 187 8.56 13.09 -20.68
C GLU A 187 7.51 14.19 -20.99
N GLU A 188 6.76 14.67 -19.99
CA GLU A 188 5.73 15.71 -20.18
C GLU A 188 6.30 17.11 -20.07
N THR A 189 7.32 17.33 -19.23
CA THR A 189 7.85 18.66 -18.94
C THR A 189 9.23 18.92 -19.52
N GLY A 190 9.94 17.88 -20.01
CA GLY A 190 11.31 17.95 -20.51
C GLY A 190 12.34 18.35 -19.42
N LYS A 191 11.97 18.27 -18.15
CA LYS A 191 12.86 18.63 -17.04
C LYS A 191 13.64 17.42 -16.56
N THR A 192 14.96 17.53 -16.56
CA THR A 192 15.84 16.52 -15.97
C THR A 192 15.80 16.57 -14.45
N SER A 193 15.47 15.48 -13.81
CA SER A 193 15.51 15.30 -12.36
C SER A 193 16.43 14.13 -12.00
N ILE A 194 17.13 14.23 -10.84
CA ILE A 194 17.95 13.12 -10.34
C ILE A 194 17.08 12.26 -9.44
N ALA A 195 16.83 11.01 -9.83
CA ALA A 195 16.08 10.04 -9.05
C ALA A 195 17.03 8.98 -8.43
N PRO A 196 16.70 8.46 -7.23
CA PRO A 196 17.47 7.36 -6.65
C PRO A 196 17.26 6.08 -7.47
N MET A 197 18.35 5.46 -7.89
CA MET A 197 18.33 4.14 -8.51
C MET A 197 18.30 3.04 -7.47
N PHE A 198 17.50 2.04 -7.74
CA PHE A 198 17.43 0.82 -6.93
C PHE A 198 17.78 -0.40 -7.77
N ALA A 199 18.51 -1.34 -7.19
CA ALA A 199 18.79 -2.62 -7.80
C ALA A 199 18.17 -3.74 -6.96
N ILE A 200 17.71 -4.80 -7.61
CA ILE A 200 17.18 -5.99 -6.94
C ILE A 200 18.29 -6.59 -6.07
N ASN A 201 17.98 -6.78 -4.80
CA ASN A 201 18.86 -7.43 -3.83
C ASN A 201 18.65 -8.95 -3.85
N ARG A 202 19.37 -9.68 -4.69
CA ARG A 202 19.29 -11.14 -4.77
C ARG A 202 19.73 -11.88 -3.50
N GLN A 203 20.37 -11.17 -2.53
CA GLN A 203 20.75 -11.70 -1.23
C GLN A 203 19.71 -11.42 -0.14
N SER A 204 18.55 -10.89 -0.52
CA SER A 204 17.43 -10.64 0.39
C SER A 204 16.99 -11.93 1.10
N PRO A 205 16.49 -11.83 2.36
CA PRO A 205 15.81 -12.95 3.03
C PRO A 205 14.69 -13.57 2.19
N VAL A 206 14.04 -12.77 1.34
CA VAL A 206 13.01 -13.22 0.39
C VAL A 206 13.47 -14.40 -0.47
N ALA A 207 14.74 -14.41 -0.93
CA ALA A 207 15.27 -15.46 -1.80
C ALA A 207 15.41 -16.84 -1.11
N LYS A 208 15.40 -16.86 0.23
CA LYS A 208 15.57 -18.09 1.04
C LYS A 208 14.32 -18.43 1.85
N ALA A 209 13.31 -17.58 1.82
CA ALA A 209 12.08 -17.78 2.57
C ALA A 209 11.29 -18.98 2.03
N ALA A 210 10.62 -19.71 2.91
CA ALA A 210 9.68 -20.76 2.54
C ALA A 210 8.38 -20.19 1.96
N LEU A 211 8.01 -18.97 2.42
CA LEU A 211 6.81 -18.27 1.99
C LEU A 211 6.96 -16.76 2.20
N ILE A 212 6.45 -15.99 1.25
CA ILE A 212 6.23 -14.55 1.41
C ILE A 212 4.74 -14.30 1.55
N ILE A 213 4.33 -13.54 2.56
CA ILE A 213 2.95 -13.09 2.73
C ILE A 213 2.91 -11.59 2.50
N VAL A 214 2.16 -11.16 1.48
CA VAL A 214 1.99 -9.74 1.13
C VAL A 214 0.60 -9.30 1.53
N ASP A 215 0.50 -8.37 2.48
CA ASP A 215 -0.78 -7.76 2.87
C ASP A 215 -0.99 -6.42 2.15
N GLU A 216 -2.27 -6.01 2.01
CA GLU A 216 -2.68 -4.80 1.27
C GLU A 216 -2.10 -4.78 -0.17
N CYS A 217 -2.20 -5.92 -0.88
CA CYS A 217 -1.59 -6.09 -2.20
C CYS A 217 -2.22 -5.23 -3.31
N SER A 218 -3.35 -4.58 -3.05
CA SER A 218 -4.06 -3.71 -4.02
C SER A 218 -3.21 -2.52 -4.50
N MET A 219 -2.21 -2.13 -3.72
CA MET A 219 -1.34 -0.99 -4.02
C MET A 219 -0.08 -1.37 -4.83
N VAL A 220 0.17 -2.65 -5.07
CA VAL A 220 1.39 -3.12 -5.75
C VAL A 220 1.22 -2.95 -7.26
N ASP A 221 2.08 -2.12 -7.87
CA ASP A 221 2.13 -1.93 -9.31
C ASP A 221 2.81 -3.10 -10.05
N GLU A 222 2.81 -3.03 -11.38
CA GLU A 222 3.33 -4.09 -12.23
C GLU A 222 4.84 -4.30 -12.07
N ALA A 223 5.62 -3.21 -11.97
CA ALA A 223 7.07 -3.28 -11.87
C ALA A 223 7.50 -3.95 -10.56
N LEU A 224 6.95 -3.47 -9.44
CA LEU A 224 7.24 -4.03 -8.12
C LEU A 224 6.76 -5.48 -7.99
N GLY A 225 5.60 -5.80 -8.56
CA GLY A 225 5.06 -7.16 -8.58
C GLY A 225 5.94 -8.13 -9.35
N LYS A 226 6.40 -7.76 -10.56
CA LYS A 226 7.33 -8.56 -11.37
C LYS A 226 8.66 -8.77 -10.66
N ASP A 227 9.21 -7.73 -10.06
CA ASP A 227 10.46 -7.81 -9.32
C ASP A 227 10.36 -8.75 -8.11
N LEU A 228 9.26 -8.68 -7.37
CA LEU A 228 8.99 -9.60 -6.26
C LEU A 228 8.84 -11.05 -6.75
N MET A 229 8.09 -11.28 -7.83
CA MET A 229 7.93 -12.60 -8.46
C MET A 229 9.26 -13.18 -8.95
N SER A 230 10.22 -12.34 -9.35
CA SER A 230 11.52 -12.78 -9.88
C SER A 230 12.40 -13.53 -8.89
N PHE A 231 12.04 -13.58 -7.61
CA PHE A 231 12.75 -14.37 -6.60
C PHE A 231 12.39 -15.87 -6.64
N GLY A 232 11.29 -16.25 -7.29
CA GLY A 232 10.86 -17.65 -7.37
C GLY A 232 10.28 -18.23 -6.08
N THR A 233 10.30 -17.49 -4.99
CA THR A 233 9.73 -17.89 -3.68
C THR A 233 8.21 -17.91 -3.77
N PRO A 234 7.50 -18.88 -3.15
CA PRO A 234 6.05 -18.89 -3.05
C PRO A 234 5.51 -17.62 -2.40
N ILE A 235 4.45 -17.03 -2.96
CA ILE A 235 3.86 -15.77 -2.52
C ILE A 235 2.36 -15.95 -2.24
N LEU A 236 1.95 -15.72 -1.01
CA LEU A 236 0.55 -15.57 -0.61
C LEU A 236 0.20 -14.09 -0.55
N VAL A 237 -0.66 -13.61 -1.44
CA VAL A 237 -1.12 -12.22 -1.41
C VAL A 237 -2.49 -12.10 -0.77
N LEU A 238 -2.62 -11.14 0.13
CA LEU A 238 -3.87 -10.77 0.78
C LEU A 238 -4.36 -9.46 0.17
N GLY A 239 -5.57 -9.46 -0.36
CA GLY A 239 -6.17 -8.32 -1.00
C GLY A 239 -7.63 -8.13 -0.64
N ASP A 240 -8.11 -6.93 -0.90
CA ASP A 240 -9.51 -6.59 -0.81
C ASP A 240 -9.97 -6.02 -2.16
N PRO A 241 -10.76 -6.78 -2.93
CA PRO A 241 -11.18 -6.35 -4.27
C PRO A 241 -12.12 -5.13 -4.24
N GLY A 242 -12.69 -4.80 -3.09
CA GLY A 242 -13.50 -3.60 -2.89
C GLY A 242 -12.67 -2.33 -2.68
N GLN A 243 -11.38 -2.44 -2.37
CA GLN A 243 -10.53 -1.26 -2.15
C GLN A 243 -10.06 -0.62 -3.45
N LEU A 244 -9.54 0.62 -3.31
CA LEU A 244 -8.95 1.37 -4.41
C LEU A 244 -7.73 0.65 -5.01
N PRO A 245 -7.61 0.62 -6.35
CA PRO A 245 -6.37 0.23 -7.02
C PRO A 245 -5.27 1.28 -6.80
N PRO A 246 -4.01 1.00 -7.21
CA PRO A 246 -2.94 1.99 -7.19
C PRO A 246 -3.29 3.22 -8.05
N VAL A 247 -2.71 4.37 -7.70
CA VAL A 247 -2.95 5.64 -8.42
C VAL A 247 -2.44 5.58 -9.86
N SER A 248 -1.33 4.88 -10.09
CA SER A 248 -0.73 4.67 -11.41
C SER A 248 -0.73 3.18 -11.76
N GLY A 249 -1.28 2.85 -12.93
CA GLY A 249 -1.38 1.47 -13.40
C GLY A 249 -2.46 0.64 -12.70
N GLY A 250 -2.66 -0.60 -13.15
CA GLY A 250 -3.50 -1.58 -12.48
C GLY A 250 -2.75 -2.28 -11.33
N GLY A 251 -3.44 -2.73 -10.31
CA GLY A 251 -2.84 -3.53 -9.25
C GLY A 251 -2.37 -4.89 -9.80
N TYR A 252 -1.06 -5.15 -9.74
CA TYR A 252 -0.47 -6.36 -10.33
C TYR A 252 -1.13 -7.65 -9.85
N PHE A 253 -1.39 -7.73 -8.56
CA PHE A 253 -2.00 -8.91 -7.96
C PHE A 253 -3.53 -8.92 -8.04
N THR A 254 -4.17 -7.77 -8.22
CA THR A 254 -5.64 -7.64 -8.22
C THR A 254 -6.27 -7.65 -9.60
N ASN A 255 -5.46 -7.70 -10.68
CA ASN A 255 -5.94 -7.77 -12.07
C ASN A 255 -6.45 -9.17 -12.49
N HIS A 256 -6.41 -10.14 -11.59
CA HIS A 256 -6.85 -11.50 -11.84
C HIS A 256 -7.83 -11.94 -10.75
N GLU A 257 -8.68 -12.88 -11.09
CA GLU A 257 -9.56 -13.52 -10.12
C GLU A 257 -8.78 -14.13 -8.95
N PRO A 258 -9.33 -14.07 -7.73
CA PRO A 258 -8.71 -14.68 -6.57
C PRO A 258 -8.74 -16.23 -6.67
N ASP A 259 -7.69 -16.86 -6.16
CA ASP A 259 -7.67 -18.32 -5.99
C ASP A 259 -8.64 -18.76 -4.87
N PHE A 260 -8.86 -17.85 -3.91
CA PHE A 260 -9.90 -18.00 -2.87
C PHE A 260 -10.43 -16.62 -2.44
N LEU A 261 -11.77 -16.49 -2.38
CA LEU A 261 -12.43 -15.24 -1.95
C LEU A 261 -13.18 -15.45 -0.64
N LEU A 262 -12.77 -14.75 0.42
CA LEU A 262 -13.49 -14.69 1.69
C LEU A 262 -14.62 -13.66 1.60
N THR A 263 -15.84 -14.15 1.62
CA THR A 263 -17.06 -13.34 1.62
C THR A 263 -17.73 -13.26 2.98
N ASP A 264 -17.51 -14.27 3.81
CA ASP A 264 -18.15 -14.37 5.12
C ASP A 264 -17.50 -13.41 6.11
N ILE A 265 -18.27 -12.43 6.55
CA ILE A 265 -17.86 -11.49 7.58
C ILE A 265 -17.91 -12.20 8.92
N HIS A 266 -16.84 -12.05 9.69
CA HIS A 266 -16.79 -12.62 11.04
C HIS A 266 -17.99 -12.14 11.88
N ARG A 267 -18.59 -13.03 12.69
CA ARG A 267 -19.82 -12.73 13.45
C ARG A 267 -19.77 -11.41 14.22
N GLN A 268 -18.63 -11.12 14.88
CA GLN A 268 -18.43 -9.86 15.59
C GLN A 268 -18.35 -8.61 14.69
N ALA A 269 -17.94 -8.78 13.43
CA ALA A 269 -17.86 -7.68 12.48
C ALA A 269 -19.19 -7.46 11.73
N ARG A 270 -20.07 -8.46 11.73
CA ARG A 270 -21.37 -8.40 11.03
C ARG A 270 -22.32 -7.38 11.67
N ASP A 271 -22.24 -7.24 13.00
CA ASP A 271 -23.06 -6.29 13.77
C ASP A 271 -22.44 -4.89 13.86
N ASN A 272 -21.26 -4.67 13.26
CA ASN A 272 -20.58 -3.38 13.25
C ASN A 272 -21.19 -2.45 12.18
N PRO A 273 -21.81 -1.30 12.56
CA PRO A 273 -22.42 -0.38 11.62
C PRO A 273 -21.47 0.15 10.53
N ILE A 274 -20.18 0.33 10.85
CA ILE A 274 -19.15 0.77 9.89
C ILE A 274 -18.98 -0.28 8.79
N ILE A 275 -18.90 -1.56 9.16
CA ILE A 275 -18.80 -2.66 8.19
C ILE A 275 -20.07 -2.78 7.37
N GLN A 276 -21.26 -2.60 7.99
CA GLN A 276 -22.55 -2.61 7.29
C GLN A 276 -22.63 -1.50 6.24
N LEU A 277 -22.21 -0.27 6.57
CA LEU A 277 -22.14 0.84 5.61
C LEU A 277 -21.14 0.56 4.49
N ALA A 278 -19.97 0.01 4.81
CA ALA A 278 -18.99 -0.39 3.79
C ALA A 278 -19.59 -1.43 2.81
N MET A 279 -20.36 -2.40 3.33
CA MET A 279 -21.04 -3.40 2.51
C MET A 279 -22.11 -2.79 1.61
N GLN A 280 -22.94 -1.86 2.14
CA GLN A 280 -23.95 -1.15 1.34
C GLN A 280 -23.31 -0.42 0.16
N VAL A 281 -22.19 0.29 0.40
CA VAL A 281 -21.45 0.98 -0.67
C VAL A 281 -20.95 0.01 -1.72
N ARG A 282 -20.35 -1.10 -1.30
CA ARG A 282 -19.87 -2.13 -2.22
C ARG A 282 -21.00 -2.74 -3.09
N GLU A 283 -22.21 -2.86 -2.53
CA GLU A 283 -23.39 -3.36 -3.22
C GLU A 283 -24.06 -2.29 -4.10
N GLY A 284 -23.44 -1.11 -4.26
CA GLY A 284 -23.99 0.01 -5.01
C GLY A 284 -25.21 0.67 -4.35
N LYS A 285 -25.47 0.38 -3.06
CA LYS A 285 -26.57 0.98 -2.32
C LYS A 285 -26.20 2.37 -1.83
N GLU A 286 -27.17 3.26 -1.88
CA GLU A 286 -26.98 4.62 -1.36
C GLU A 286 -26.95 4.63 0.19
N ILE A 287 -26.02 5.41 0.74
CA ILE A 287 -25.94 5.67 2.16
C ILE A 287 -26.84 6.87 2.48
N MET A 288 -27.82 6.66 3.34
CA MET A 288 -28.73 7.72 3.76
C MET A 288 -28.18 8.51 4.96
N HIS A 289 -28.62 9.77 5.12
CA HIS A 289 -28.35 10.52 6.33
C HIS A 289 -29.01 9.84 7.52
N GLY A 290 -28.32 9.81 8.66
CA GLY A 290 -28.83 9.18 9.88
C GLY A 290 -27.74 8.79 10.87
N ASP A 291 -28.19 8.36 12.03
CA ASP A 291 -27.37 7.76 13.07
C ASP A 291 -27.50 6.22 13.00
N TYR A 292 -26.36 5.55 12.90
CA TYR A 292 -26.24 4.10 12.83
C TYR A 292 -25.51 3.53 14.07
N GLY A 293 -25.42 4.31 15.14
CA GLY A 293 -24.72 3.94 16.37
C GLY A 293 -23.25 4.38 16.34
N THR A 294 -22.32 3.48 16.05
CA THR A 294 -20.89 3.84 15.93
C THR A 294 -20.54 4.55 14.62
N ALA A 295 -21.49 4.64 13.69
CA ALA A 295 -21.36 5.40 12.47
C ALA A 295 -22.50 6.41 12.34
N GLN A 296 -22.24 7.58 11.75
CA GLN A 296 -23.26 8.57 11.41
C GLN A 296 -22.99 9.21 10.06
N VAL A 297 -24.07 9.62 9.39
CA VAL A 297 -24.01 10.34 8.11
C VAL A 297 -24.73 11.67 8.29
N ILE A 298 -24.00 12.76 8.17
CA ILE A 298 -24.49 14.12 8.44
C ILE A 298 -24.30 15.04 7.25
N SER A 299 -25.09 16.12 7.20
CA SER A 299 -24.89 17.19 6.22
C SER A 299 -23.75 18.12 6.60
N LYS A 300 -23.19 18.84 5.63
CA LYS A 300 -22.10 19.81 5.83
C LYS A 300 -22.46 20.88 6.88
N GLY A 301 -23.74 21.28 6.95
CA GLY A 301 -24.20 22.27 7.92
C GLY A 301 -24.23 21.78 9.38
N GLN A 302 -24.15 20.47 9.60
CA GLN A 302 -24.13 19.86 10.93
C GLN A 302 -22.70 19.64 11.48
N VAL A 303 -21.67 19.97 10.69
CA VAL A 303 -20.28 19.83 11.12
C VAL A 303 -19.96 20.87 12.18
N THR A 304 -19.56 20.40 13.35
CA THR A 304 -19.14 21.26 14.47
C THR A 304 -17.62 21.25 14.62
N GLN A 305 -17.06 22.28 15.24
CA GLN A 305 -15.63 22.35 15.50
C GLN A 305 -15.15 21.19 16.41
N PRO A 306 -15.83 20.82 17.51
CA PRO A 306 -15.42 19.67 18.32
C PRO A 306 -15.35 18.38 17.52
N LEU A 307 -16.33 18.11 16.65
CA LEU A 307 -16.38 16.90 15.84
C LEU A 307 -15.08 16.67 15.04
N VAL A 308 -14.55 17.72 14.41
CA VAL A 308 -13.33 17.59 13.58
C VAL A 308 -12.05 17.66 14.39
N LEU A 309 -12.05 18.32 15.56
CA LEU A 309 -10.89 18.43 16.44
C LEU A 309 -10.66 17.19 17.31
N GLU A 310 -11.72 16.44 17.63
CA GLU A 310 -11.69 15.20 18.40
C GLU A 310 -11.47 13.95 17.51
N ALA A 311 -11.54 14.12 16.19
CA ALA A 311 -11.22 13.04 15.27
C ALA A 311 -9.73 12.67 15.34
N ASP A 312 -9.43 11.36 15.39
CA ASP A 312 -8.06 10.89 15.25
C ASP A 312 -7.53 11.22 13.86
N GLN A 313 -8.42 11.12 12.84
CA GLN A 313 -8.07 11.44 11.47
C GLN A 313 -9.25 12.01 10.69
N VAL A 314 -8.99 13.09 9.94
CA VAL A 314 -9.89 13.63 8.92
C VAL A 314 -9.48 13.08 7.56
N LEU A 315 -10.43 12.53 6.79
CA LEU A 315 -10.22 12.00 5.45
C LEU A 315 -10.97 12.84 4.40
N VAL A 316 -10.30 13.07 3.28
CA VAL A 316 -10.82 13.85 2.14
C VAL A 316 -10.46 13.19 0.81
N GLY A 317 -11.00 13.67 -0.31
CA GLY A 317 -10.74 13.12 -1.64
C GLY A 317 -9.50 13.72 -2.29
N THR A 318 -9.45 15.04 -2.39
CA THR A 318 -8.50 15.72 -3.25
C THR A 318 -7.34 16.37 -2.48
N ASN A 319 -6.18 16.52 -3.11
CA ASN A 319 -5.05 17.23 -2.51
C ASN A 319 -5.38 18.71 -2.22
N ARG A 320 -6.21 19.35 -3.06
CA ARG A 320 -6.68 20.72 -2.85
C ARG A 320 -7.47 20.84 -1.54
N THR A 321 -8.44 19.94 -1.34
CA THR A 321 -9.24 19.90 -0.10
C THR A 321 -8.35 19.56 1.10
N ARG A 322 -7.43 18.61 0.96
CA ARG A 322 -6.48 18.23 2.01
C ARG A 322 -5.68 19.42 2.52
N ARG A 323 -5.08 20.23 1.61
CA ARG A 323 -4.30 21.43 1.98
C ARG A 323 -5.18 22.41 2.76
N ARG A 324 -6.35 22.76 2.21
CA ARG A 324 -7.30 23.70 2.85
C ARG A 324 -7.75 23.21 4.22
N TYR A 325 -8.02 21.92 4.39
CA TYR A 325 -8.43 21.35 5.67
C TYR A 325 -7.29 21.31 6.67
N ASN A 326 -6.08 20.96 6.26
CA ASN A 326 -4.90 21.02 7.12
C ASN A 326 -4.67 22.45 7.65
N GLN A 327 -4.74 23.46 6.79
CA GLN A 327 -4.63 24.85 7.20
C GLN A 327 -5.74 25.22 8.20
N ARG A 328 -7.01 24.90 7.88
CA ARG A 328 -8.14 25.23 8.75
C ARG A 328 -8.08 24.52 10.11
N LEU A 329 -7.70 23.26 10.16
CA LEU A 329 -7.57 22.52 11.40
C LEU A 329 -6.42 23.06 12.27
N ARG A 330 -5.32 23.52 11.66
CA ARG A 330 -4.24 24.21 12.37
C ARG A 330 -4.74 25.53 13.01
N GLU A 331 -5.45 26.35 12.23
CA GLU A 331 -6.05 27.61 12.74
C GLU A 331 -6.99 27.33 13.94
N LEU A 332 -7.86 26.31 13.83
CA LEU A 332 -8.78 25.92 14.91
C LEU A 332 -8.05 25.41 16.15
N LYS A 333 -6.85 24.86 16.01
CA LYS A 333 -5.96 24.46 17.11
C LYS A 333 -5.10 25.61 17.64
N GLY A 334 -5.21 26.82 17.07
CA GLY A 334 -4.49 28.02 17.49
C GLY A 334 -3.08 28.15 16.92
N PHE A 335 -2.71 27.37 15.90
CA PHE A 335 -1.45 27.54 15.20
C PHE A 335 -1.52 28.71 14.20
N THR A 336 -0.62 29.67 14.33
CA THR A 336 -0.60 30.91 13.52
C THR A 336 0.58 30.98 12.56
N SER A 337 1.65 30.21 12.79
CA SER A 337 2.80 30.20 11.89
C SER A 337 2.48 29.40 10.61
N GLU A 338 3.01 29.85 9.51
CA GLU A 338 2.97 29.17 8.22
C GLU A 338 3.74 27.83 8.26
N TYR A 339 4.76 27.75 9.12
CA TYR A 339 5.62 26.57 9.29
C TYR A 339 5.26 25.73 10.51
N PRO A 340 5.67 24.45 10.54
CA PRO A 340 5.39 23.56 11.67
C PRO A 340 5.93 24.07 13.00
N GLN A 341 5.04 24.06 14.00
CA GLN A 341 5.32 24.49 15.38
C GLN A 341 5.20 23.31 16.35
N SER A 342 5.68 23.48 17.58
CA SER A 342 5.49 22.50 18.66
C SER A 342 4.00 22.17 18.84
N GLY A 343 3.66 20.90 18.84
CA GLY A 343 2.28 20.38 18.89
C GLY A 343 1.67 20.07 17.52
N ASP A 344 2.24 20.55 16.41
CA ASP A 344 1.75 20.25 15.06
C ASP A 344 1.81 18.74 14.75
N LYS A 345 0.83 18.28 13.98
CA LYS A 345 0.73 16.91 13.44
C LYS A 345 1.26 16.87 12.01
N LEU A 346 2.23 16.01 11.76
CA LEU A 346 2.86 15.84 10.47
C LEU A 346 2.70 14.40 9.95
N VAL A 347 2.66 14.25 8.64
CA VAL A 347 2.74 12.95 7.94
C VAL A 347 4.08 12.84 7.22
N CYS A 348 4.77 11.73 7.42
CA CYS A 348 6.00 11.41 6.72
C CYS A 348 5.70 11.03 5.27
N LEU A 349 6.45 11.58 4.31
CA LEU A 349 6.27 11.33 2.88
C LEU A 349 7.37 10.46 2.27
N ARG A 350 8.52 10.30 2.97
CA ARG A 350 9.64 9.50 2.49
C ARG A 350 10.24 8.65 3.61
N ASN A 351 10.54 7.39 3.27
CA ASN A 351 11.21 6.48 4.22
C ASN A 351 12.64 6.96 4.52
N ASP A 352 13.01 6.96 5.80
CA ASP A 352 14.38 7.04 6.28
C ASP A 352 14.57 6.04 7.43
N PRO A 353 15.04 4.81 7.14
CA PRO A 353 15.21 3.76 8.15
C PRO A 353 16.21 4.14 9.25
N ALA A 354 17.23 4.98 8.95
CA ALA A 354 18.22 5.41 9.93
C ALA A 354 17.62 6.29 11.03
N LYS A 355 16.56 7.04 10.69
CA LYS A 355 15.80 7.88 11.64
C LYS A 355 14.50 7.21 12.11
N GLY A 356 14.18 5.99 11.65
CA GLY A 356 12.92 5.32 11.94
C GLY A 356 11.70 5.92 11.21
N LEU A 357 11.91 6.76 10.18
CA LEU A 357 10.84 7.40 9.43
C LEU A 357 10.24 6.42 8.41
N LEU A 358 8.92 6.29 8.42
CA LEU A 358 8.17 5.49 7.46
C LEU A 358 7.15 6.34 6.71
N ASN A 359 7.10 6.20 5.41
CA ASN A 359 6.10 6.86 4.57
C ASN A 359 4.67 6.49 5.05
N GLY A 360 3.82 7.51 5.23
CA GLY A 360 2.48 7.40 5.75
C GLY A 360 2.38 7.40 7.29
N SER A 361 3.49 7.35 8.04
CA SER A 361 3.47 7.45 9.50
C SER A 361 3.21 8.89 9.96
N LEU A 362 2.46 9.02 11.06
CA LEU A 362 2.10 10.28 11.67
C LEU A 362 3.04 10.61 12.84
N TRP A 363 3.36 11.88 12.95
CA TRP A 363 4.33 12.39 13.91
C TRP A 363 3.83 13.69 14.53
N GLN A 364 4.14 13.89 15.80
CA GLN A 364 3.91 15.13 16.51
C GLN A 364 5.22 15.92 16.66
N VAL A 365 5.17 17.21 16.37
CA VAL A 365 6.29 18.13 16.60
C VAL A 365 6.44 18.40 18.10
N MET A 366 7.57 18.06 18.66
CA MET A 366 7.91 18.35 20.07
C MET A 366 8.52 19.74 20.23
N SER A 367 9.44 20.10 19.33
CA SER A 367 10.07 21.41 19.31
C SER A 367 10.48 21.82 17.91
N SER A 368 10.48 23.11 17.64
CA SER A 368 10.95 23.72 16.42
C SER A 368 12.12 24.65 16.72
N SER A 369 13.13 24.67 15.84
CA SER A 369 14.18 25.69 15.92
C SER A 369 13.55 27.07 15.72
N LYS A 370 14.08 28.08 16.42
CA LYS A 370 13.68 29.47 16.16
C LYS A 370 13.86 29.78 14.67
N GLU A 371 12.92 30.55 14.10
CA GLU A 371 12.96 30.96 12.70
C GLU A 371 14.32 31.55 12.36
N THR A 372 14.99 30.91 11.40
CA THR A 372 16.23 31.40 10.82
C THR A 372 15.95 31.83 9.38
N VAL A 373 16.75 32.77 8.86
CA VAL A 373 16.74 33.16 7.44
C VAL A 373 17.07 31.99 6.50
N LYS A 374 17.48 30.86 7.05
CA LYS A 374 17.86 29.65 6.30
C LYS A 374 16.63 28.97 5.68
N PRO A 375 16.78 28.34 4.51
CA PRO A 375 15.68 27.66 3.83
C PRO A 375 15.17 26.40 4.56
N GLY A 376 15.86 25.94 5.62
CA GLY A 376 15.52 24.74 6.37
C GLY A 376 15.06 25.00 7.80
N ILE A 377 14.11 24.19 8.28
CA ILE A 377 13.62 24.17 9.67
C ILE A 377 14.08 22.87 10.30
N ASN A 378 14.70 22.95 11.48
CA ASN A 378 15.01 21.75 12.27
C ASN A 378 13.91 21.51 13.31
N LEU A 379 13.40 20.29 13.34
CA LEU A 379 12.37 19.87 14.27
C LEU A 379 12.84 18.64 15.06
N MET A 380 12.35 18.55 16.30
CA MET A 380 12.30 17.31 17.03
C MET A 380 10.88 16.79 16.96
N ILE A 381 10.70 15.56 16.52
CA ILE A 381 9.39 14.93 16.35
C ILE A 381 9.32 13.61 17.14
N ARG A 382 8.11 13.20 17.52
CA ARG A 382 7.84 11.88 18.08
C ARG A 382 6.72 11.20 17.28
N PRO A 383 6.68 9.86 17.21
CA PRO A 383 5.54 9.15 16.61
C PRO A 383 4.24 9.54 17.31
N GLU A 384 3.15 9.62 16.56
CA GLU A 384 1.81 9.81 17.14
C GLU A 384 1.27 8.49 17.70
N ASP A 385 1.62 7.37 17.07
CA ASP A 385 1.30 6.04 17.58
C ASP A 385 2.24 5.68 18.74
N ASP A 386 1.73 5.02 19.77
CA ASP A 386 2.48 4.47 20.91
C ASP A 386 3.41 3.30 20.52
N ASP A 387 4.05 3.38 19.38
CA ASP A 387 5.06 2.41 18.95
C ASP A 387 6.34 2.68 19.77
N MET A 388 6.40 2.06 20.94
CA MET A 388 7.45 2.23 21.97
C MET A 388 8.87 2.00 21.45
N ASP A 389 9.02 1.36 20.29
CA ASP A 389 10.33 1.07 19.68
C ASP A 389 10.91 2.24 18.89
N ARG A 390 10.11 3.31 18.65
CA ARG A 390 10.55 4.49 17.91
C ARG A 390 10.70 5.68 18.84
N GLY A 391 11.93 6.03 19.10
CA GLY A 391 12.25 7.24 19.85
C GLY A 391 11.92 8.53 19.08
N ALA A 392 12.10 9.67 19.75
CA ALA A 392 12.06 10.97 19.09
C ALA A 392 13.14 11.07 18.01
N ALA A 393 12.79 11.68 16.87
CA ALA A 393 13.67 11.87 15.72
C ALA A 393 13.96 13.36 15.48
N LYS A 394 15.21 13.64 15.10
CA LYS A 394 15.59 14.96 14.59
C LYS A 394 15.40 14.98 13.08
N ILE A 395 14.62 15.93 12.58
CA ILE A 395 14.36 16.10 11.15
C ILE A 395 14.70 17.52 10.72
N LYS A 396 14.98 17.67 9.42
CA LYS A 396 15.22 18.95 8.77
C LYS A 396 14.28 19.09 7.59
N LEU A 397 13.35 20.04 7.66
CA LEU A 397 12.35 20.30 6.63
C LEU A 397 12.76 21.48 5.76
N LEU A 398 12.32 21.48 4.51
CA LEU A 398 12.45 22.62 3.60
C LEU A 398 11.22 23.53 3.74
N LYS A 399 11.41 24.83 3.99
CA LYS A 399 10.31 25.82 4.11
C LYS A 399 9.41 25.84 2.90
N ALA A 400 9.99 25.89 1.71
CA ALA A 400 9.27 25.91 0.44
C ALA A 400 8.31 24.71 0.23
N ALA A 401 8.44 23.62 1.00
CA ALA A 401 7.49 22.51 0.95
C ALA A 401 6.15 22.82 1.63
N PHE A 402 6.08 23.87 2.45
CA PHE A 402 4.89 24.33 3.18
C PHE A 402 4.33 25.64 2.60
N GLU A 403 5.08 26.30 1.73
CA GLU A 403 4.67 27.48 1.00
C GLU A 403 3.85 27.08 -0.24
N ASP A 404 2.81 27.83 -0.58
CA ASP A 404 2.03 27.62 -1.81
C ASP A 404 2.82 28.18 -3.02
N VAL A 405 4.05 27.70 -3.24
CA VAL A 405 4.87 28.10 -4.36
C VAL A 405 4.49 27.24 -5.58
N GLU A 406 4.07 27.91 -6.65
CA GLU A 406 3.91 27.26 -7.95
C GLU A 406 5.29 26.81 -8.46
N GLY A 407 5.53 25.53 -8.49
CA GLY A 407 6.74 24.93 -9.04
C GLY A 407 7.20 23.69 -8.27
N GLU A 408 7.78 22.73 -8.98
CA GLU A 408 8.38 21.56 -8.35
C GLU A 408 9.74 21.89 -7.76
N ILE A 409 9.92 21.53 -6.49
CA ILE A 409 11.23 21.66 -5.84
C ILE A 409 12.17 20.60 -6.43
N PRO A 410 13.32 20.97 -7.01
CA PRO A 410 14.25 20.03 -7.63
C PRO A 410 14.69 18.93 -6.65
N TRP A 411 14.82 17.70 -7.14
CA TRP A 411 15.26 16.56 -6.33
C TRP A 411 16.60 16.81 -5.63
N SER A 412 17.56 17.45 -6.29
CA SER A 412 18.86 17.83 -5.74
C SER A 412 18.76 18.69 -4.46
N THR A 413 17.68 19.46 -4.33
CA THR A 413 17.33 20.22 -3.12
C THR A 413 16.58 19.35 -2.13
N ARG A 414 15.53 18.64 -2.59
CA ARG A 414 14.68 17.78 -1.73
C ARG A 414 15.46 16.71 -1.02
N LYS A 415 16.44 16.06 -1.65
CA LYS A 415 17.24 14.98 -1.06
C LYS A 415 18.02 15.38 0.20
N ARG A 416 18.25 16.66 0.44
CA ARG A 416 18.96 17.20 1.61
C ARG A 416 18.06 17.40 2.83
N TYR A 417 16.75 17.21 2.64
CA TYR A 417 15.73 17.45 3.66
C TYR A 417 14.85 16.22 3.83
N ASP A 418 14.28 16.10 5.02
CA ASP A 418 13.25 15.12 5.29
C ASP A 418 11.92 15.61 4.69
N GLU A 419 11.13 14.71 4.13
CA GLU A 419 9.89 15.08 3.45
C GLU A 419 8.69 14.80 4.35
N PHE A 420 8.02 15.88 4.72
CA PHE A 420 6.80 15.84 5.54
C PHE A 420 5.78 16.85 5.02
N ASP A 421 4.53 16.64 5.39
CA ASP A 421 3.43 17.56 5.18
C ASP A 421 2.54 17.56 6.44
N TYR A 422 1.58 18.46 6.54
CA TYR A 422 0.61 18.45 7.63
C TYR A 422 -0.27 17.19 7.57
N GLY A 423 -0.50 16.55 8.73
CA GLY A 423 -1.14 15.25 8.86
C GLY A 423 -2.54 15.28 9.44
N TYR A 424 -3.15 16.46 9.69
CA TYR A 424 -4.49 16.55 10.26
C TYR A 424 -5.58 16.02 9.32
N ALA A 425 -5.46 16.31 8.04
CA ALA A 425 -6.30 15.76 6.99
C ALA A 425 -5.43 15.00 5.98
N LEU A 426 -5.86 13.79 5.60
CA LEU A 426 -5.23 12.95 4.59
C LEU A 426 -6.19 12.65 3.45
N THR A 427 -5.66 12.41 2.26
CA THR A 427 -6.49 11.83 1.19
C THR A 427 -6.72 10.35 1.47
N VAL A 428 -7.86 9.81 1.04
CA VAL A 428 -8.18 8.38 1.18
C VAL A 428 -7.09 7.48 0.58
N HIS A 429 -6.49 7.90 -0.54
CA HIS A 429 -5.36 7.17 -1.14
C HIS A 429 -4.14 7.10 -0.20
N LYS A 430 -3.80 8.21 0.48
CA LYS A 430 -2.71 8.21 1.49
C LYS A 430 -3.06 7.46 2.78
N ALA A 431 -4.34 7.28 3.06
CA ALA A 431 -4.84 6.54 4.21
C ALA A 431 -4.87 5.03 4.02
N GLN A 432 -4.62 4.52 2.80
CA GLN A 432 -4.57 3.07 2.54
C GLN A 432 -3.50 2.40 3.42
N GLY A 433 -3.83 1.22 3.95
CA GLY A 433 -2.98 0.49 4.90
C GLY A 433 -2.94 1.08 6.32
N SER A 434 -3.69 2.16 6.60
CA SER A 434 -3.85 2.75 7.94
C SER A 434 -5.26 2.58 8.47
N GLN A 435 -5.41 2.68 9.79
CA GLN A 435 -6.72 2.62 10.46
C GLN A 435 -6.66 3.49 11.73
N TRP A 436 -7.79 4.13 12.08
CA TRP A 436 -7.93 5.00 13.25
C TRP A 436 -9.24 4.70 13.98
N ASN A 437 -9.28 4.95 15.27
CA ASN A 437 -10.48 4.68 16.06
C ASN A 437 -11.62 5.61 15.70
N ASN A 438 -11.35 6.91 15.54
CA ASN A 438 -12.37 7.93 15.24
C ASN A 438 -12.03 8.68 13.95
N VAL A 439 -12.81 8.45 12.90
CA VAL A 439 -12.60 9.04 11.56
C VAL A 439 -13.74 9.98 11.20
N VAL A 440 -13.40 11.19 10.73
CA VAL A 440 -14.33 12.08 10.04
C VAL A 440 -13.99 12.07 8.55
N LEU A 441 -14.92 11.59 7.74
CA LEU A 441 -14.80 11.48 6.29
C LEU A 441 -15.63 12.57 5.61
N PHE A 442 -15.00 13.48 4.88
CA PHE A 442 -15.70 14.37 3.95
C PHE A 442 -15.86 13.67 2.60
N ASP A 443 -17.08 13.31 2.26
CA ASP A 443 -17.39 12.56 1.04
C ASP A 443 -17.15 13.43 -0.21
N GLU A 444 -16.03 13.17 -0.86
CA GLU A 444 -15.66 13.69 -2.17
C GLU A 444 -15.63 12.57 -3.23
N SER A 445 -16.35 11.47 -3.01
CA SER A 445 -16.38 10.31 -3.90
C SER A 445 -16.82 10.66 -5.34
N TRP A 446 -17.59 11.72 -5.50
CA TRP A 446 -18.00 12.27 -6.81
C TRP A 446 -16.84 12.64 -7.72
N ALA A 447 -15.66 12.96 -7.15
CA ALA A 447 -14.46 13.30 -7.92
C ALA A 447 -13.79 12.07 -8.59
N PHE A 448 -14.18 10.86 -8.18
CA PHE A 448 -13.52 9.59 -8.58
C PHE A 448 -14.40 8.71 -9.49
N ARG A 449 -15.38 9.29 -10.15
CA ARG A 449 -16.25 8.68 -11.19
C ARG A 449 -16.31 7.14 -11.15
N ASP A 450 -15.51 6.46 -11.96
CA ASP A 450 -15.52 4.99 -12.14
C ASP A 450 -15.06 4.20 -10.91
N THR A 451 -14.34 4.86 -9.98
CA THR A 451 -13.87 4.25 -8.73
C THR A 451 -14.58 4.80 -7.49
N ARG A 452 -15.71 5.49 -7.68
CA ARG A 452 -16.48 6.16 -6.61
C ARG A 452 -16.79 5.22 -5.43
N GLU A 453 -17.34 4.07 -5.72
CA GLU A 453 -17.72 3.08 -4.70
C GLU A 453 -16.50 2.52 -3.97
N ARG A 454 -15.45 2.18 -4.71
CA ARG A 454 -14.19 1.71 -4.13
C ARG A 454 -13.54 2.77 -3.26
N TRP A 455 -13.61 4.04 -3.69
CA TRP A 455 -13.07 5.15 -2.89
C TRP A 455 -13.81 5.27 -1.55
N LEU A 456 -15.15 5.28 -1.60
CA LEU A 456 -15.98 5.42 -0.40
C LEU A 456 -15.86 4.19 0.51
N TYR A 457 -15.86 2.99 -0.05
CA TYR A 457 -15.58 1.76 0.67
C TYR A 457 -14.23 1.79 1.38
N THR A 458 -13.17 2.17 0.65
CA THR A 458 -11.82 2.29 1.22
C THR A 458 -11.80 3.29 2.37
N ALA A 459 -12.46 4.45 2.21
CA ALA A 459 -12.52 5.48 3.22
C ALA A 459 -13.23 5.01 4.50
N ILE A 460 -14.40 4.38 4.36
CA ILE A 460 -15.20 3.85 5.47
C ILE A 460 -14.40 2.82 6.27
N THR A 461 -13.70 1.92 5.58
CA THR A 461 -12.90 0.85 6.22
C THR A 461 -11.65 1.34 6.94
N ARG A 462 -11.36 2.65 6.91
CA ARG A 462 -10.28 3.26 7.71
C ARG A 462 -10.68 3.51 9.16
N ALA A 463 -11.99 3.53 9.46
CA ALA A 463 -12.49 3.68 10.82
C ALA A 463 -12.56 2.32 11.55
N ALA A 464 -12.07 2.28 12.78
CA ALA A 464 -12.12 1.09 13.62
C ALA A 464 -13.33 1.11 14.59
N GLU A 465 -13.60 2.24 15.26
CA GLU A 465 -14.60 2.34 16.32
C GLU A 465 -15.71 3.34 16.01
N ARG A 466 -15.37 4.52 15.47
CA ARG A 466 -16.33 5.59 15.16
C ARG A 466 -16.09 6.19 13.78
N LEU A 467 -17.19 6.44 13.08
CA LEU A 467 -17.16 7.04 11.74
C LEU A 467 -18.21 8.14 11.62
N THR A 468 -17.79 9.31 11.18
CA THR A 468 -18.72 10.36 10.73
C THR A 468 -18.49 10.61 9.25
N ILE A 469 -19.52 10.40 8.42
CA ILE A 469 -19.51 10.75 7.00
C ILE A 469 -20.23 12.08 6.83
N VAL A 470 -19.56 13.04 6.20
CA VAL A 470 -20.10 14.38 5.89
C VAL A 470 -20.39 14.46 4.40
N ARG A 471 -21.66 14.68 4.02
CA ARG A 471 -22.12 14.76 2.63
C ARG A 471 -22.77 16.09 2.26
#